data_900a50ccca464a438ba75072de565796
#
_entry.id   900a50ccca464a438ba75072de565796
#
_cell.length_a   1.000
_cell.length_b   1.000
_cell.length_c   1.000
_cell.angle_alpha   90.00
_cell.angle_beta   90.00
_cell.angle_gamma   90.00
#
_symmetry.space_group_name_H-M   'P 1'
#
loop_
_entity.id
_entity.type
_entity.pdbx_description
1 polymer ?
#
loop_
_entity_poly.entity_id
_entity_poly.type
_entity_poly.pdbx_seq_one_letter_code
_entity_poly.pdbx_strand_id
1 'polypeptide(L)'
;RLSWELLVAYREAMAQAGIPKVDDFNRGDNEGCAFFEVNQRRGVRWNAAKGFLRPALNRPNLTVMTDALAQRVRLDGRRAAGVELVRGADAAFAAARIETILAAGAIGSPQILQLSGVGPPAALQPLGIPVAHALAGVGENLQDHLQLRMAFKVSNVLTLNQRANSLWGKAMMGLEYALFRTGPLTMPPSQLGGFTRSDPSHATANLEYHIQPLSLDKFGDPLHPFPAFTASVCNLRPTSRGQVRIKSADPRAHPAIMPRYLATPEDRKVAADALRLTRRIATQPALARYAPQEFKPGPDFRTDDGLAKAAGDIGTTIFHPVGTCKMGLATDRAAVVDSRLRVHGLERLRVVDASIMPTITSGNTNSPTLMIAERGSDLIRAERRRAG
;
A
#
# COMPACT_ATOMS: atom_id res chain seq x y z
N ARG A 1 -15.33 -2.99 -19.07
CA ARG A 1 -14.02 -2.39 -18.79
C ARG A 1 -13.69 -1.36 -19.86
N LEU A 2 -13.13 -0.20 -19.50
CA LEU A 2 -12.55 0.72 -20.46
C LEU A 2 -11.26 0.09 -20.99
N SER A 3 -11.15 -0.03 -22.31
CA SER A 3 -9.94 -0.55 -22.97
C SER A 3 -9.18 0.59 -23.65
N TRP A 4 -7.88 0.68 -23.40
CA TRP A 4 -6.97 1.56 -24.11
C TRP A 4 -6.15 0.71 -25.09
N GLU A 5 -6.13 1.11 -26.36
CA GLU A 5 -5.36 0.43 -27.40
C GLU A 5 -3.90 0.23 -27.00
N LEU A 6 -3.29 1.27 -26.41
CA LEU A 6 -1.92 1.21 -25.91
C LEU A 6 -1.71 0.13 -24.83
N LEU A 7 -2.68 -0.08 -23.93
CA LEU A 7 -2.57 -1.10 -22.88
C LEU A 7 -2.73 -2.52 -23.44
N VAL A 8 -3.56 -2.69 -24.47
CA VAL A 8 -3.68 -3.97 -25.18
C VAL A 8 -2.35 -4.31 -25.86
N ALA A 9 -1.76 -3.34 -26.56
CA ALA A 9 -0.44 -3.51 -27.19
C ALA A 9 0.68 -3.73 -26.15
N TYR A 10 0.62 -3.06 -25.00
CA TYR A 10 1.60 -3.28 -23.93
C TYR A 10 1.49 -4.70 -23.32
N ARG A 11 0.26 -5.23 -23.17
CA ARG A 11 0.07 -6.64 -22.76
C ARG A 11 0.69 -7.60 -23.76
N GLU A 12 0.56 -7.32 -25.06
CA GLU A 12 1.22 -8.08 -26.11
C GLU A 12 2.74 -7.99 -26.02
N ALA A 13 3.27 -6.77 -25.80
CA ALA A 13 4.69 -6.55 -25.60
C ALA A 13 5.25 -7.30 -24.38
N MET A 14 4.49 -7.37 -23.29
CA MET A 14 4.87 -8.19 -22.13
C MET A 14 4.97 -9.67 -22.51
N ALA A 15 4.02 -10.19 -23.30
CA ALA A 15 4.07 -11.57 -23.77
C ALA A 15 5.27 -11.83 -24.69
N GLN A 16 5.57 -10.91 -25.60
CA GLN A 16 6.75 -10.96 -26.47
C GLN A 16 8.07 -10.89 -25.67
N ALA A 17 8.06 -10.25 -24.50
CA ALA A 17 9.19 -10.20 -23.58
C ALA A 17 9.29 -11.45 -22.66
N GLY A 18 8.37 -12.41 -22.79
CA GLY A 18 8.37 -13.67 -22.05
C GLY A 18 7.45 -13.72 -20.82
N ILE A 19 6.61 -12.70 -20.59
CA ILE A 19 5.63 -12.67 -19.49
C ILE A 19 4.29 -13.19 -20.02
N PRO A 20 3.79 -14.38 -19.60
CA PRO A 20 2.63 -14.99 -20.19
C PRO A 20 1.36 -14.18 -19.97
N LYS A 21 0.45 -14.18 -20.95
CA LYS A 21 -0.89 -13.64 -20.77
C LYS A 21 -1.71 -14.60 -19.90
N VAL A 22 -2.36 -14.05 -18.88
CA VAL A 22 -3.27 -14.79 -18.01
C VAL A 22 -4.62 -14.07 -17.93
N ASP A 23 -5.64 -14.77 -17.50
CA ASP A 23 -6.97 -14.18 -17.31
C ASP A 23 -7.16 -13.66 -15.89
N ASP A 24 -6.48 -14.26 -14.91
CA ASP A 24 -6.59 -13.95 -13.49
C ASP A 24 -5.26 -14.24 -12.77
N PHE A 25 -4.75 -13.28 -12.01
CA PHE A 25 -3.54 -13.43 -11.18
C PHE A 25 -3.79 -14.21 -9.88
N ASN A 26 -5.05 -14.38 -9.46
CA ASN A 26 -5.40 -14.85 -8.13
C ASN A 26 -5.69 -16.35 -8.09
N ARG A 27 -4.97 -17.13 -8.90
CA ARG A 27 -5.17 -18.59 -9.05
C ARG A 27 -4.04 -19.44 -8.46
N GLY A 28 -3.30 -18.90 -7.49
CA GLY A 28 -2.19 -19.57 -6.82
C GLY A 28 -0.84 -19.07 -7.28
N ASP A 29 -0.44 -19.27 -8.53
CA ASP A 29 0.70 -18.59 -9.15
C ASP A 29 0.23 -17.26 -9.76
N ASN A 30 0.86 -16.15 -9.39
CA ASN A 30 0.52 -14.83 -9.92
C ASN A 30 1.36 -14.44 -11.14
N GLU A 31 2.28 -15.28 -11.63
CA GLU A 31 3.11 -14.95 -12.79
C GLU A 31 2.26 -14.78 -14.06
N GLY A 32 2.41 -13.64 -14.73
CA GLY A 32 1.69 -13.34 -15.96
C GLY A 32 1.20 -11.90 -16.05
N CYS A 33 0.57 -11.55 -17.17
CA CYS A 33 0.02 -10.20 -17.40
C CYS A 33 -1.48 -10.24 -17.74
N ALA A 34 -2.25 -9.42 -17.02
CA ALA A 34 -3.70 -9.28 -17.18
C ALA A 34 -4.19 -7.87 -16.79
N PHE A 35 -5.42 -7.56 -17.14
CA PHE A 35 -6.09 -6.37 -16.63
C PHE A 35 -6.56 -6.58 -15.20
N PHE A 36 -6.24 -5.65 -14.32
CA PHE A 36 -6.61 -5.72 -12.91
C PHE A 36 -8.12 -5.78 -12.68
N GLU A 37 -8.54 -6.63 -11.75
CA GLU A 37 -9.82 -6.53 -11.09
C GLU A 37 -9.79 -5.37 -10.08
N VAL A 38 -10.87 -4.61 -10.00
CA VAL A 38 -10.91 -3.40 -9.16
C VAL A 38 -12.15 -3.36 -8.29
N ASN A 39 -12.01 -2.80 -7.08
CA ASN A 39 -13.11 -2.60 -6.14
C ASN A 39 -14.03 -1.49 -6.63
N GLN A 40 -14.95 -1.84 -7.53
CA GLN A 40 -15.90 -0.91 -8.15
C GLN A 40 -17.29 -1.54 -8.28
N ARG A 41 -18.32 -0.73 -8.13
CA ARG A 41 -19.70 -1.10 -8.41
C ARG A 41 -20.39 0.02 -9.17
N ARG A 42 -20.90 -0.27 -10.38
CA ARG A 42 -21.60 0.68 -11.25
C ARG A 42 -20.84 2.00 -11.45
N GLY A 43 -19.56 1.90 -11.82
CA GLY A 43 -18.71 3.07 -12.07
C GLY A 43 -18.26 3.86 -10.83
N VAL A 44 -18.57 3.40 -9.62
CA VAL A 44 -18.21 4.06 -8.36
C VAL A 44 -17.29 3.20 -7.53
N ARG A 45 -16.19 3.77 -7.03
CA ARG A 45 -15.27 3.07 -6.13
C ARG A 45 -16.03 2.50 -4.92
N TRP A 46 -15.87 1.19 -4.69
CA TRP A 46 -16.53 0.46 -3.61
C TRP A 46 -15.51 0.15 -2.51
N ASN A 47 -15.35 1.09 -1.60
CA ASN A 47 -14.40 0.97 -0.49
C ASN A 47 -14.99 0.20 0.71
N ALA A 48 -14.15 -0.08 1.73
CA ALA A 48 -14.54 -0.80 2.94
C ALA A 48 -15.72 -0.12 3.68
N ALA A 49 -15.77 1.21 3.71
CA ALA A 49 -16.90 1.91 4.33
C ALA A 49 -18.23 1.61 3.61
N LYS A 50 -18.22 1.56 2.27
CA LYS A 50 -19.45 1.20 1.52
C LYS A 50 -19.77 -0.29 1.61
N GLY A 51 -18.76 -1.15 1.67
CA GLY A 51 -18.94 -2.60 1.70
C GLY A 51 -19.36 -3.14 3.07
N PHE A 52 -18.81 -2.59 4.15
CA PHE A 52 -18.94 -3.15 5.49
C PHE A 52 -19.61 -2.19 6.49
N LEU A 53 -19.16 -0.92 6.56
CA LEU A 53 -19.63 0.00 7.59
C LEU A 53 -21.07 0.48 7.32
N ARG A 54 -21.37 0.97 6.11
CA ARG A 54 -22.71 1.50 5.80
C ARG A 54 -23.84 0.51 6.04
N PRO A 55 -23.74 -0.78 5.67
CA PRO A 55 -24.77 -1.76 5.99
C PRO A 55 -24.98 -1.99 7.49
N ALA A 56 -23.99 -1.64 8.33
CA ALA A 56 -24.03 -1.87 9.77
C ALA A 56 -24.44 -0.63 10.59
N LEU A 57 -24.51 0.57 9.98
CA LEU A 57 -24.74 1.83 10.71
C LEU A 57 -26.00 1.86 11.57
N ASN A 58 -27.06 1.14 11.14
CA ASN A 58 -28.33 1.10 11.87
C ASN A 58 -28.36 0.07 13.00
N ARG A 59 -27.24 -0.62 13.28
CA ARG A 59 -27.19 -1.57 14.38
C ARG A 59 -27.17 -0.83 15.73
N PRO A 60 -28.04 -1.17 16.70
CA PRO A 60 -28.13 -0.46 17.98
C PRO A 60 -26.87 -0.60 18.85
N ASN A 61 -26.04 -1.61 18.56
CA ASN A 61 -24.78 -1.86 19.25
C ASN A 61 -23.54 -1.29 18.55
N LEU A 62 -23.71 -0.45 17.50
CA LEU A 62 -22.64 0.21 16.79
C LEU A 62 -22.72 1.73 16.99
N THR A 63 -21.68 2.31 17.58
CA THR A 63 -21.47 3.75 17.63
C THR A 63 -20.26 4.12 16.78
N VAL A 64 -20.42 5.03 15.82
CA VAL A 64 -19.33 5.57 15.00
C VAL A 64 -19.08 7.01 15.41
N MET A 65 -17.88 7.27 15.90
CA MET A 65 -17.43 8.62 16.27
C MET A 65 -16.50 9.15 15.19
N THR A 66 -16.94 10.15 14.44
CA THR A 66 -16.12 10.89 13.47
C THR A 66 -15.48 12.11 14.11
N ASP A 67 -14.46 12.66 13.46
CA ASP A 67 -13.71 13.84 13.93
C ASP A 67 -13.11 13.65 15.33
N ALA A 68 -12.79 12.40 15.65
CA ALA A 68 -12.25 11.96 16.92
C ALA A 68 -10.79 11.48 16.72
N LEU A 69 -9.83 12.20 17.30
CA LEU A 69 -8.41 11.82 17.31
C LEU A 69 -8.16 10.90 18.50
N ALA A 70 -7.90 9.63 18.25
CA ALA A 70 -7.38 8.71 19.26
C ALA A 70 -5.95 9.12 19.64
N GLN A 71 -5.75 9.47 20.90
CA GLN A 71 -4.47 9.95 21.39
C GLN A 71 -3.58 8.80 21.90
N ARG A 72 -4.13 7.98 22.79
CA ARG A 72 -3.44 6.81 23.36
C ARG A 72 -4.42 5.80 23.95
N VAL A 73 -3.94 4.59 24.13
CA VAL A 73 -4.59 3.57 24.94
C VAL A 73 -4.26 3.86 26.42
N ARG A 74 -5.27 3.94 27.26
CA ARG A 74 -5.07 3.99 28.71
C ARG A 74 -4.83 2.58 29.23
N LEU A 75 -3.74 2.38 29.94
CA LEU A 75 -3.39 1.13 30.59
C LEU A 75 -3.64 1.24 32.10
N ASP A 76 -4.21 0.20 32.68
CA ASP A 76 -4.30 -0.06 34.11
C ASP A 76 -3.41 -1.28 34.40
N GLY A 77 -2.19 -1.02 34.86
CA GLY A 77 -1.13 -2.01 34.88
C GLY A 77 -0.85 -2.56 33.47
N ARG A 78 -1.11 -3.85 33.25
CA ARG A 78 -0.97 -4.51 31.93
C ARG A 78 -2.27 -4.61 31.14
N ARG A 79 -3.36 -4.07 31.63
CA ARG A 79 -4.67 -4.17 31.02
C ARG A 79 -5.05 -2.90 30.27
N ALA A 80 -5.49 -3.02 29.04
CA ALA A 80 -6.08 -1.90 28.29
C ALA A 80 -7.48 -1.57 28.86
N ALA A 81 -7.63 -0.34 29.39
CA ALA A 81 -8.87 0.16 29.99
C ALA A 81 -9.76 0.89 28.97
N GLY A 82 -9.19 1.35 27.85
CA GLY A 82 -9.89 2.10 26.82
C GLY A 82 -8.98 3.05 26.07
N VAL A 83 -9.57 4.01 25.35
CA VAL A 83 -8.86 4.97 24.50
C VAL A 83 -9.14 6.39 24.95
N GLU A 84 -8.10 7.16 25.18
CA GLU A 84 -8.17 8.61 25.31
C GLU A 84 -8.23 9.25 23.91
N LEU A 85 -9.16 10.17 23.73
CA LEU A 85 -9.40 10.81 22.45
C LEU A 85 -9.78 12.29 22.62
N VAL A 86 -9.66 13.04 21.55
CA VAL A 86 -10.10 14.42 21.46
C VAL A 86 -11.04 14.56 20.27
N ARG A 87 -12.17 15.24 20.51
CA ARG A 87 -13.12 15.61 19.45
C ARG A 87 -13.29 17.12 19.45
N GLY A 88 -12.78 17.78 18.42
CA GLY A 88 -12.67 19.23 18.44
C GLY A 88 -11.73 19.70 19.57
N ALA A 89 -12.28 20.45 20.56
CA ALA A 89 -11.58 20.89 21.76
C ALA A 89 -11.77 19.93 22.97
N ASP A 90 -12.73 19.01 22.90
CA ASP A 90 -13.19 18.20 24.04
C ASP A 90 -12.36 16.94 24.18
N ALA A 91 -11.72 16.76 25.32
CA ALA A 91 -11.07 15.52 25.70
C ALA A 91 -12.13 14.50 26.20
N ALA A 92 -12.03 13.27 25.77
CA ALA A 92 -12.93 12.20 26.13
C ALA A 92 -12.20 10.88 26.38
N PHE A 93 -12.85 9.96 27.09
CA PHE A 93 -12.35 8.62 27.32
C PHE A 93 -13.43 7.59 26.93
N ALA A 94 -13.10 6.75 25.95
CA ALA A 94 -13.91 5.62 25.55
C ALA A 94 -13.45 4.38 26.34
N ALA A 95 -14.17 4.04 27.41
CA ALA A 95 -13.88 2.88 28.25
C ALA A 95 -14.16 1.57 27.50
N ALA A 96 -13.22 0.62 27.58
CA ALA A 96 -13.36 -0.69 26.99
C ALA A 96 -13.84 -1.71 28.04
N ARG A 97 -15.08 -2.18 27.91
CA ARG A 97 -15.62 -3.23 28.79
C ARG A 97 -14.97 -4.57 28.57
N ILE A 98 -14.59 -4.89 27.35
CA ILE A 98 -14.05 -6.21 26.98
C ILE A 98 -12.62 -6.07 26.50
N GLU A 99 -12.38 -5.37 25.40
CA GLU A 99 -11.04 -5.17 24.83
C GLU A 99 -10.99 -3.91 23.95
N THR A 100 -9.79 -3.40 23.75
CA THR A 100 -9.45 -2.35 22.79
C THR A 100 -8.82 -2.96 21.55
N ILE A 101 -9.22 -2.51 20.36
CA ILE A 101 -8.68 -2.99 19.09
C ILE A 101 -8.11 -1.81 18.33
N LEU A 102 -6.82 -1.83 18.02
CA LEU A 102 -6.19 -0.87 17.13
C LEU A 102 -6.32 -1.36 15.68
N ALA A 103 -6.82 -0.49 14.81
CA ALA A 103 -6.97 -0.71 13.38
C ALA A 103 -6.58 0.55 12.60
N ALA A 104 -5.55 1.27 13.09
CA ALA A 104 -5.11 2.55 12.55
C ALA A 104 -4.04 2.42 11.43
N GLY A 105 -3.77 1.20 10.98
CA GLY A 105 -2.82 0.87 9.92
C GLY A 105 -1.36 0.93 10.34
N ALA A 106 -0.48 0.66 9.37
CA ALA A 106 0.96 0.50 9.62
C ALA A 106 1.67 1.77 10.15
N ILE A 107 1.03 2.92 10.09
CA ILE A 107 1.57 4.19 10.62
C ILE A 107 0.89 4.54 11.95
N GLY A 108 -0.44 4.52 11.99
CA GLY A 108 -1.20 4.98 13.15
C GLY A 108 -1.16 4.01 14.34
N SER A 109 -1.23 2.71 14.11
CA SER A 109 -1.23 1.72 15.21
C SER A 109 0.08 1.75 16.02
N PRO A 110 1.30 1.72 15.42
CA PRO A 110 2.51 1.87 16.19
C PRO A 110 2.65 3.28 16.82
N GLN A 111 2.13 4.34 16.19
CA GLN A 111 2.10 5.68 16.77
C GLN A 111 1.29 5.69 18.07
N ILE A 112 0.07 5.16 18.04
CA ILE A 112 -0.81 5.08 19.23
C ILE A 112 -0.15 4.23 20.33
N LEU A 113 0.45 3.10 20.01
CA LEU A 113 1.17 2.27 20.98
C LEU A 113 2.33 3.04 21.63
N GLN A 114 3.16 3.72 20.84
CA GLN A 114 4.28 4.51 21.35
C GLN A 114 3.79 5.66 22.26
N LEU A 115 2.76 6.39 21.86
CA LEU A 115 2.14 7.44 22.68
C LEU A 115 1.52 6.90 23.98
N SER A 116 1.16 5.60 24.01
CA SER A 116 0.67 4.89 25.18
C SER A 116 1.77 4.37 26.11
N GLY A 117 3.04 4.66 25.81
CA GLY A 117 4.18 4.12 26.55
C GLY A 117 4.51 2.66 26.22
N VAL A 118 3.97 2.12 25.11
CA VAL A 118 4.23 0.77 24.63
C VAL A 118 5.18 0.81 23.44
N GLY A 119 6.42 0.39 23.63
CA GLY A 119 7.42 0.45 22.58
C GLY A 119 8.85 0.35 23.08
N PRO A 120 9.83 0.62 22.21
CA PRO A 120 11.25 0.65 22.59
C PRO A 120 11.56 1.76 23.59
N PRO A 121 12.11 1.47 24.78
CA PRO A 121 12.44 2.50 25.79
C PRO A 121 13.30 3.63 25.23
N ALA A 122 14.32 3.30 24.43
CA ALA A 122 15.22 4.26 23.81
C ALA A 122 14.51 5.28 22.87
N ALA A 123 13.32 4.95 22.36
CA ALA A 123 12.53 5.86 21.53
C ALA A 123 11.54 6.73 22.36
N LEU A 124 11.09 6.24 23.52
CA LEU A 124 10.04 6.87 24.33
C LEU A 124 10.63 7.83 25.38
N GLN A 125 11.68 7.39 26.09
CA GLN A 125 12.27 8.14 27.19
C GLN A 125 12.76 9.55 26.81
N PRO A 126 13.44 9.75 25.65
CA PRO A 126 13.87 11.09 25.25
C PRO A 126 12.72 12.07 24.98
N LEU A 127 11.50 11.55 24.76
CA LEU A 127 10.29 12.34 24.53
C LEU A 127 9.47 12.58 25.81
N GLY A 128 10.01 12.16 26.97
CA GLY A 128 9.32 12.29 28.27
C GLY A 128 8.13 11.35 28.44
N ILE A 129 8.04 10.29 27.61
CA ILE A 129 6.95 9.31 27.69
C ILE A 129 7.36 8.16 28.62
N PRO A 130 6.64 7.95 29.74
CA PRO A 130 6.89 6.84 30.63
C PRO A 130 6.71 5.50 29.91
N VAL A 131 7.65 4.58 30.09
CA VAL A 131 7.57 3.24 29.51
C VAL A 131 6.62 2.37 30.35
N ALA A 132 5.39 2.23 29.89
CA ALA A 132 4.40 1.37 30.50
C ALA A 132 4.66 -0.11 30.17
N HIS A 133 5.13 -0.41 28.97
CA HIS A 133 5.49 -1.75 28.54
C HIS A 133 6.60 -1.71 27.47
N ALA A 134 7.76 -2.28 27.80
CA ALA A 134 8.88 -2.36 26.85
C ALA A 134 8.60 -3.42 25.79
N LEU A 135 8.40 -3.00 24.54
CA LEU A 135 8.11 -3.87 23.41
C LEU A 135 8.90 -3.38 22.18
N ALA A 136 10.07 -3.97 21.96
CA ALA A 136 11.07 -3.47 21.02
C ALA A 136 10.59 -3.41 19.55
N GLY A 137 9.67 -4.30 19.16
CA GLY A 137 9.17 -4.40 17.79
C GLY A 137 8.20 -3.30 17.37
N VAL A 138 7.66 -2.51 18.30
CA VAL A 138 6.68 -1.47 17.96
C VAL A 138 7.33 -0.38 17.10
N GLY A 139 6.80 -0.24 15.89
CA GLY A 139 7.29 0.70 14.88
C GLY A 139 8.49 0.22 14.08
N GLU A 140 9.05 -0.96 14.36
CA GLU A 140 10.12 -1.60 13.57
C GLU A 140 9.56 -2.40 12.39
N ASN A 141 10.46 -2.91 11.53
CA ASN A 141 10.11 -3.80 10.42
C ASN A 141 9.17 -3.17 9.37
N LEU A 142 9.11 -1.85 9.24
CA LEU A 142 8.36 -1.20 8.17
C LEU A 142 8.81 -1.71 6.82
N GLN A 143 7.86 -2.17 6.03
CA GLN A 143 8.04 -2.61 4.66
C GLN A 143 7.01 -1.89 3.79
N ASP A 144 7.39 -1.61 2.56
CA ASP A 144 6.52 -1.02 1.55
C ASP A 144 7.06 -1.36 0.16
N HIS A 145 6.20 -1.39 -0.84
CA HIS A 145 6.61 -1.54 -2.23
C HIS A 145 7.08 -0.20 -2.78
N LEU A 146 8.37 -0.09 -3.11
CA LEU A 146 8.91 1.06 -3.86
C LEU A 146 8.53 0.91 -5.33
N GLN A 147 7.69 1.81 -5.82
CA GLN A 147 7.26 1.86 -7.21
C GLN A 147 8.24 2.70 -8.03
N LEU A 148 8.90 2.09 -8.99
CA LEU A 148 9.78 2.75 -9.97
C LEU A 148 8.93 3.21 -11.14
N ARG A 149 8.77 4.51 -11.34
CA ARG A 149 7.83 5.08 -12.32
C ARG A 149 8.55 5.46 -13.61
N MET A 150 8.83 4.47 -14.46
CA MET A 150 9.34 4.75 -15.80
C MET A 150 8.25 5.36 -16.68
N ALA A 151 8.61 6.41 -17.42
CA ALA A 151 7.67 7.09 -18.30
C ALA A 151 8.22 7.22 -19.72
N PHE A 152 7.34 6.97 -20.68
CA PHE A 152 7.66 6.93 -22.10
C PHE A 152 6.71 7.85 -22.87
N LYS A 153 7.28 8.77 -23.68
CA LYS A 153 6.52 9.49 -24.69
C LYS A 153 6.12 8.52 -25.80
N VAL A 154 4.97 8.74 -26.39
CA VAL A 154 4.46 7.93 -27.51
C VAL A 154 3.87 8.81 -28.59
N SER A 155 3.69 8.24 -29.77
CA SER A 155 2.99 8.83 -30.90
C SER A 155 1.92 7.89 -31.44
N ASN A 156 1.09 8.38 -32.36
CA ASN A 156 0.08 7.58 -33.07
C ASN A 156 -0.93 6.86 -32.18
N VAL A 157 -1.16 7.35 -30.96
CA VAL A 157 -2.15 6.78 -30.02
C VAL A 157 -2.69 7.85 -29.08
N LEU A 158 -3.97 7.74 -28.76
CA LEU A 158 -4.61 8.60 -27.78
C LEU A 158 -4.32 8.13 -26.37
N THR A 159 -3.83 9.04 -25.52
CA THR A 159 -3.60 8.80 -24.10
C THR A 159 -4.51 9.66 -23.21
N LEU A 160 -4.60 9.36 -21.93
CA LEU A 160 -5.37 10.18 -21.00
C LEU A 160 -4.80 11.60 -20.88
N ASN A 161 -3.49 11.79 -21.07
CA ASN A 161 -2.85 13.11 -21.08
C ASN A 161 -3.53 14.07 -22.06
N GLN A 162 -3.76 13.63 -23.30
CA GLN A 162 -4.40 14.44 -24.32
C GLN A 162 -5.87 14.74 -24.00
N ARG A 163 -6.63 13.73 -23.52
CA ARG A 163 -8.02 13.91 -23.13
C ARG A 163 -8.17 14.86 -21.95
N ALA A 164 -7.36 14.65 -20.90
CA ALA A 164 -7.48 15.42 -19.67
C ALA A 164 -6.89 16.84 -19.75
N ASN A 165 -6.02 17.13 -20.72
CA ASN A 165 -5.50 18.48 -20.94
C ASN A 165 -6.37 19.33 -21.90
N SER A 166 -7.36 18.73 -22.57
CA SER A 166 -8.33 19.43 -23.41
C SER A 166 -9.59 19.79 -22.59
N LEU A 167 -10.06 21.05 -22.69
CA LEU A 167 -11.33 21.47 -22.07
C LEU A 167 -12.49 20.64 -22.59
N TRP A 168 -12.55 20.41 -23.90
CA TRP A 168 -13.55 19.57 -24.54
C TRP A 168 -13.46 18.11 -24.03
N GLY A 169 -12.23 17.56 -23.94
CA GLY A 169 -12.00 16.23 -23.39
C GLY A 169 -12.48 16.09 -21.94
N LYS A 170 -12.22 17.09 -21.09
CA LYS A 170 -12.74 17.11 -19.70
C LYS A 170 -14.26 17.15 -19.66
N ALA A 171 -14.89 18.01 -20.47
CA ALA A 171 -16.34 18.13 -20.55
C ALA A 171 -16.99 16.81 -20.99
N MET A 172 -16.44 16.17 -22.03
CA MET A 172 -16.95 14.89 -22.54
C MET A 172 -16.77 13.74 -21.54
N MET A 173 -15.62 13.66 -20.86
CA MET A 173 -15.41 12.65 -19.80
C MET A 173 -16.39 12.88 -18.63
N GLY A 174 -16.63 14.15 -18.26
CA GLY A 174 -17.60 14.49 -17.21
C GLY A 174 -19.02 14.12 -17.61
N LEU A 175 -19.43 14.41 -18.82
CA LEU A 175 -20.76 14.08 -19.35
C LEU A 175 -20.98 12.57 -19.46
N GLU A 176 -20.02 11.84 -20.00
CA GLU A 176 -20.04 10.38 -20.09
C GLU A 176 -20.22 9.75 -18.69
N TYR A 177 -19.44 10.23 -17.71
CA TYR A 177 -19.56 9.73 -16.35
C TYR A 177 -20.90 10.11 -15.69
N ALA A 178 -21.37 11.33 -15.88
CA ALA A 178 -22.63 11.80 -15.29
C ALA A 178 -23.83 11.00 -15.80
N LEU A 179 -23.89 10.75 -17.11
CA LEU A 179 -25.02 10.07 -17.75
C LEU A 179 -24.95 8.53 -17.63
N PHE A 180 -23.76 7.95 -17.83
CA PHE A 180 -23.64 6.49 -18.02
C PHE A 180 -22.80 5.80 -16.94
N ARG A 181 -22.10 6.55 -16.08
CA ARG A 181 -21.13 5.98 -15.10
C ARG A 181 -20.08 5.10 -15.78
N THR A 182 -19.62 5.51 -16.97
CA THR A 182 -18.60 4.86 -17.78
C THR A 182 -17.44 5.82 -18.08
N GLY A 183 -16.48 5.38 -18.89
CA GLY A 183 -15.37 6.20 -19.36
C GLY A 183 -14.21 6.37 -18.39
N PRO A 184 -13.27 7.28 -18.71
CA PRO A 184 -12.02 7.44 -17.96
C PRO A 184 -12.18 7.79 -16.49
N LEU A 185 -13.25 8.46 -16.09
CA LEU A 185 -13.50 8.79 -14.67
C LEU A 185 -13.90 7.59 -13.81
N THR A 186 -14.16 6.43 -14.42
CA THR A 186 -14.42 5.19 -13.70
C THR A 186 -13.17 4.32 -13.54
N MET A 187 -12.10 4.61 -14.26
CA MET A 187 -10.91 3.75 -14.26
C MET A 187 -10.02 4.01 -13.05
N PRO A 188 -9.37 2.97 -12.50
CA PRO A 188 -8.20 3.17 -11.63
C PRO A 188 -7.03 3.72 -12.47
N PRO A 189 -6.06 4.39 -11.86
CA PRO A 189 -4.88 4.86 -12.57
C PRO A 189 -4.15 3.74 -13.34
N SER A 190 -4.01 2.58 -12.71
CA SER A 190 -3.39 1.39 -13.31
C SER A 190 -4.47 0.39 -13.71
N GLN A 191 -4.50 0.02 -14.98
CA GLN A 191 -5.49 -0.92 -15.51
C GLN A 191 -4.88 -2.26 -15.90
N LEU A 192 -3.68 -2.25 -16.47
CA LEU A 192 -2.94 -3.44 -16.85
C LEU A 192 -1.87 -3.71 -15.80
N GLY A 193 -1.79 -4.96 -15.35
CA GLY A 193 -0.79 -5.45 -14.44
C GLY A 193 0.03 -6.58 -15.01
N GLY A 194 1.11 -6.89 -14.34
CA GLY A 194 1.90 -8.08 -14.65
C GLY A 194 2.77 -8.46 -13.48
N PHE A 195 2.91 -9.75 -13.27
CA PHE A 195 3.79 -10.33 -12.28
C PHE A 195 4.83 -11.17 -12.99
N THR A 196 6.10 -11.01 -12.62
CA THR A 196 7.19 -11.76 -13.22
C THR A 196 8.42 -11.78 -12.32
N ARG A 197 9.45 -12.49 -12.76
CA ARG A 197 10.74 -12.57 -12.08
C ARG A 197 11.69 -11.50 -12.63
N SER A 198 12.43 -10.84 -11.74
CA SER A 198 13.54 -9.95 -12.13
C SER A 198 14.69 -10.73 -12.74
N ASP A 199 14.87 -11.97 -12.27
CA ASP A 199 15.92 -12.91 -12.70
C ASP A 199 15.36 -14.34 -12.61
N PRO A 200 15.72 -15.27 -13.53
CA PRO A 200 15.24 -16.66 -13.52
C PRO A 200 15.57 -17.45 -12.24
N SER A 201 16.54 -17.02 -11.44
CA SER A 201 16.90 -17.69 -10.16
C SER A 201 15.83 -17.55 -9.07
N HIS A 202 14.94 -16.56 -9.19
CA HIS A 202 13.82 -16.42 -8.23
C HIS A 202 12.79 -17.54 -8.43
N ALA A 203 12.43 -18.21 -7.34
CA ALA A 203 11.47 -19.32 -7.36
C ALA A 203 10.04 -18.87 -7.78
N THR A 204 9.67 -17.62 -7.46
CA THR A 204 8.34 -17.03 -7.73
C THR A 204 8.51 -15.60 -8.23
N ALA A 205 7.46 -15.06 -8.85
CA ALA A 205 7.43 -13.66 -9.27
C ALA A 205 7.77 -12.72 -8.09
N ASN A 206 8.74 -11.83 -8.32
CA ASN A 206 9.20 -10.84 -7.35
C ASN A 206 9.04 -9.40 -7.87
N LEU A 207 8.50 -9.22 -9.08
CA LEU A 207 8.15 -7.93 -9.65
C LEU A 207 6.65 -7.84 -9.92
N GLU A 208 6.07 -6.66 -9.66
CA GLU A 208 4.71 -6.30 -10.06
C GLU A 208 4.74 -5.05 -10.92
N TYR A 209 4.08 -5.12 -12.08
CA TYR A 209 3.88 -4.02 -13.01
C TYR A 209 2.52 -3.38 -12.85
N HIS A 210 2.50 -2.05 -12.96
CA HIS A 210 1.31 -1.22 -13.02
C HIS A 210 1.40 -0.29 -14.24
N ILE A 211 0.66 -0.58 -15.30
CA ILE A 211 0.72 0.19 -16.54
C ILE A 211 -0.44 1.17 -16.61
N GLN A 212 -0.11 2.43 -16.88
CA GLN A 212 -1.03 3.57 -16.88
C GLN A 212 -0.98 4.27 -18.24
N PRO A 213 -2.11 4.53 -18.93
CA PRO A 213 -2.14 5.25 -20.20
C PRO A 213 -2.04 6.77 -19.96
N LEU A 214 -1.18 7.19 -19.06
CA LEU A 214 -0.96 8.55 -18.62
C LEU A 214 0.44 8.72 -18.02
N SER A 215 0.88 9.97 -17.91
CA SER A 215 2.10 10.31 -17.17
C SER A 215 1.96 11.65 -16.45
N LEU A 216 2.64 11.77 -15.32
CA LEU A 216 2.74 12.94 -14.45
C LEU A 216 4.03 12.86 -13.62
N ASP A 217 4.49 13.97 -13.07
CA ASP A 217 5.71 13.98 -12.26
C ASP A 217 5.52 13.34 -10.90
N LYS A 218 4.52 13.78 -10.15
CA LYS A 218 4.17 13.26 -8.82
C LYS A 218 2.66 13.09 -8.71
N PHE A 219 2.20 12.19 -7.86
CA PHE A 219 0.77 12.04 -7.58
C PHE A 219 0.17 13.37 -7.08
N GLY A 220 -0.87 13.83 -7.78
CA GLY A 220 -1.52 15.12 -7.54
C GLY A 220 -1.10 16.23 -8.51
N ASP A 221 0.01 16.07 -9.21
CA ASP A 221 0.43 17.02 -10.25
C ASP A 221 -0.46 16.93 -11.51
N PRO A 222 -0.50 17.99 -12.33
CA PRO A 222 -1.10 17.93 -13.67
C PRO A 222 -0.45 16.85 -14.54
N LEU A 223 -1.24 16.28 -15.45
CA LEU A 223 -0.71 15.36 -16.44
C LEU A 223 0.22 16.11 -17.41
N HIS A 224 1.28 15.46 -17.90
CA HIS A 224 2.16 16.03 -18.91
C HIS A 224 1.39 16.47 -20.16
N PRO A 225 1.82 17.54 -20.85
CA PRO A 225 1.10 18.09 -22.01
C PRO A 225 1.24 17.26 -23.29
N PHE A 226 2.02 16.19 -23.27
CA PHE A 226 2.29 15.31 -24.42
C PHE A 226 1.73 13.90 -24.19
N PRO A 227 1.48 13.13 -25.27
CA PRO A 227 1.07 11.73 -25.14
C PRO A 227 2.17 10.90 -24.53
N ALA A 228 1.80 10.14 -23.50
CA ALA A 228 2.75 9.28 -22.78
C ALA A 228 2.03 8.18 -21.99
N PHE A 229 2.78 7.16 -21.61
CA PHE A 229 2.36 6.17 -20.63
C PHE A 229 3.41 6.03 -19.52
N THR A 230 2.96 5.51 -18.38
CA THR A 230 3.83 5.14 -17.28
C THR A 230 3.81 3.63 -17.12
N ALA A 231 4.99 3.01 -17.17
CA ALA A 231 5.22 1.63 -16.78
C ALA A 231 5.89 1.65 -15.39
N SER A 232 5.08 1.48 -14.36
CA SER A 232 5.58 1.38 -13.01
C SER A 232 5.87 -0.07 -12.65
N VAL A 233 6.97 -0.31 -11.97
CA VAL A 233 7.36 -1.63 -11.50
C VAL A 233 7.81 -1.56 -10.04
N CYS A 234 7.47 -2.54 -9.22
CA CYS A 234 7.92 -2.62 -7.84
C CYS A 234 8.47 -4.01 -7.50
N ASN A 235 9.46 -4.03 -6.57
CA ASN A 235 9.92 -5.25 -5.94
C ASN A 235 8.88 -5.71 -4.91
N LEU A 236 8.30 -6.89 -5.10
CA LEU A 236 7.30 -7.48 -4.21
C LEU A 236 7.88 -8.04 -2.91
N ARG A 237 9.19 -8.28 -2.88
CA ARG A 237 9.87 -8.94 -1.75
C ARG A 237 11.07 -8.12 -1.28
N PRO A 238 10.87 -6.84 -0.86
CA PRO A 238 11.98 -6.02 -0.43
C PRO A 238 12.64 -6.61 0.81
N THR A 239 13.97 -6.59 0.83
CA THR A 239 14.78 -6.99 1.98
C THR A 239 15.12 -5.82 2.90
N SER A 240 15.03 -4.59 2.42
CA SER A 240 15.15 -3.38 3.23
C SER A 240 14.07 -3.32 4.30
N ARG A 241 14.44 -2.84 5.49
CA ARG A 241 13.54 -2.67 6.63
C ARG A 241 13.65 -1.25 7.17
N GLY A 242 12.48 -0.64 7.31
CA GLY A 242 12.33 0.69 7.86
C GLY A 242 11.69 0.71 9.24
N GLN A 243 11.31 1.90 9.67
CA GLN A 243 10.69 2.11 10.98
C GLN A 243 9.73 3.30 10.98
N VAL A 244 8.81 3.30 11.96
CA VAL A 244 7.93 4.42 12.30
C VAL A 244 8.20 4.84 13.73
N ARG A 245 8.54 6.13 13.95
CA ARG A 245 8.85 6.67 15.27
C ARG A 245 8.10 7.97 15.53
N ILE A 246 7.50 8.09 16.70
CA ILE A 246 7.00 9.39 17.15
C ILE A 246 8.17 10.38 17.34
N LYS A 247 7.91 11.66 17.12
CA LYS A 247 8.88 12.75 17.27
C LYS A 247 8.60 13.61 18.50
N SER A 248 7.42 13.48 19.09
CA SER A 248 7.00 14.18 20.29
C SER A 248 5.88 13.40 20.99
N ALA A 249 5.51 13.82 22.19
CA ALA A 249 4.37 13.31 22.92
C ALA A 249 3.01 13.88 22.41
N ASP A 250 3.02 14.85 21.49
CA ASP A 250 1.81 15.39 20.89
C ASP A 250 1.22 14.41 19.86
N PRO A 251 -0.01 13.89 20.08
CA PRO A 251 -0.66 12.97 19.17
C PRO A 251 -1.00 13.57 17.80
N ARG A 252 -0.99 14.91 17.65
CA ARG A 252 -1.18 15.60 16.37
C ARG A 252 0.08 15.64 15.53
N ALA A 253 1.26 15.46 16.14
CA ALA A 253 2.51 15.46 15.42
C ALA A 253 2.65 14.20 14.56
N HIS A 254 2.89 14.41 13.27
CA HIS A 254 3.16 13.28 12.37
C HIS A 254 4.44 12.55 12.79
N PRO A 255 4.45 11.21 12.83
CA PRO A 255 5.64 10.43 13.16
C PRO A 255 6.70 10.57 12.06
N ALA A 256 7.94 10.23 12.38
CA ALA A 256 8.97 9.99 11.39
C ALA A 256 8.69 8.62 10.74
N ILE A 257 8.51 8.64 9.42
CA ILE A 257 8.31 7.44 8.60
C ILE A 257 9.59 7.27 7.79
N MET A 258 10.34 6.23 8.10
CA MET A 258 11.66 5.96 7.50
C MET A 258 11.63 4.59 6.80
N PRO A 259 11.20 4.50 5.54
CA PRO A 259 11.10 3.22 4.81
C PRO A 259 12.47 2.57 4.54
N ARG A 260 13.52 3.37 4.39
CA ARG A 260 14.89 2.93 4.04
C ARG A 260 14.92 2.12 2.75
N TYR A 261 14.19 2.58 1.74
CA TYR A 261 14.20 1.94 0.42
C TYR A 261 15.62 1.78 -0.13
N LEU A 262 15.84 0.69 -0.89
CA LEU A 262 17.11 0.37 -1.55
C LEU A 262 18.32 0.30 -0.59
N ALA A 263 18.09 0.06 0.71
CA ALA A 263 19.17 0.01 1.69
C ALA A 263 20.06 -1.24 1.49
N THR A 264 19.51 -2.33 0.97
CA THR A 264 20.24 -3.57 0.74
C THR A 264 20.78 -3.69 -0.68
N PRO A 265 21.89 -4.41 -0.90
CA PRO A 265 22.40 -4.70 -2.24
C PRO A 265 21.37 -5.45 -3.11
N GLU A 266 20.62 -6.37 -2.51
CA GLU A 266 19.57 -7.12 -3.18
C GLU A 266 18.47 -6.23 -3.76
N ASP A 267 17.93 -5.31 -2.96
CA ASP A 267 16.89 -4.38 -3.44
C ASP A 267 17.40 -3.48 -4.58
N ARG A 268 18.69 -3.06 -4.51
CA ARG A 268 19.32 -2.28 -5.58
C ARG A 268 19.46 -3.10 -6.87
N LYS A 269 19.86 -4.38 -6.76
CA LYS A 269 19.97 -5.28 -7.91
C LYS A 269 18.61 -5.50 -8.55
N VAL A 270 17.59 -5.86 -7.76
CA VAL A 270 16.22 -6.08 -8.27
C VAL A 270 15.67 -4.80 -8.94
N ALA A 271 15.95 -3.63 -8.39
CA ALA A 271 15.55 -2.35 -8.99
C ALA A 271 16.22 -2.12 -10.35
N ALA A 272 17.53 -2.38 -10.47
CA ALA A 272 18.25 -2.26 -11.75
C ALA A 272 17.71 -3.25 -12.79
N ASP A 273 17.48 -4.50 -12.40
CA ASP A 273 16.93 -5.54 -13.29
C ASP A 273 15.49 -5.21 -13.73
N ALA A 274 14.67 -4.64 -12.83
CA ALA A 274 13.31 -4.18 -13.13
C ALA A 274 13.31 -3.06 -14.19
N LEU A 275 14.22 -2.08 -14.10
CA LEU A 275 14.36 -1.03 -15.11
C LEU A 275 14.80 -1.60 -16.46
N ARG A 276 15.75 -2.54 -16.49
CA ARG A 276 16.18 -3.22 -17.72
C ARG A 276 15.04 -4.02 -18.36
N LEU A 277 14.30 -4.77 -17.57
CA LEU A 277 13.16 -5.53 -18.06
C LEU A 277 12.08 -4.61 -18.64
N THR A 278 11.80 -3.47 -17.99
CA THR A 278 10.83 -2.48 -18.49
C THR A 278 11.27 -1.91 -19.84
N ARG A 279 12.56 -1.62 -20.03
CA ARG A 279 13.13 -1.20 -21.34
C ARG A 279 12.96 -2.30 -22.39
N ARG A 280 13.26 -3.55 -22.04
CA ARG A 280 13.07 -4.70 -22.94
C ARG A 280 11.60 -4.85 -23.37
N ILE A 281 10.64 -4.65 -22.48
CA ILE A 281 9.21 -4.67 -22.83
C ILE A 281 8.87 -3.50 -23.78
N ALA A 282 9.38 -2.29 -23.50
CA ALA A 282 9.08 -1.11 -24.29
C ALA A 282 9.63 -1.18 -25.73
N THR A 283 10.64 -2.01 -25.98
CA THR A 283 11.24 -2.20 -27.33
C THR A 283 10.61 -3.33 -28.15
N GLN A 284 9.59 -4.01 -27.62
CA GLN A 284 8.96 -5.13 -28.33
C GLN A 284 8.16 -4.68 -29.56
N PRO A 285 8.05 -5.53 -30.62
CA PRO A 285 7.37 -5.21 -31.87
C PRO A 285 5.94 -4.69 -31.70
N ALA A 286 5.20 -5.19 -30.70
CA ALA A 286 3.82 -4.76 -30.43
C ALA A 286 3.71 -3.26 -30.11
N LEU A 287 4.76 -2.62 -29.63
CA LEU A 287 4.80 -1.19 -29.31
C LEU A 287 5.47 -0.34 -30.40
N ALA A 288 6.10 -0.94 -31.40
CA ALA A 288 6.92 -0.23 -32.39
C ALA A 288 6.17 0.92 -33.09
N ARG A 289 4.89 0.71 -33.45
CA ARG A 289 4.07 1.73 -34.13
C ARG A 289 3.80 2.99 -33.29
N TYR A 290 3.95 2.89 -31.97
CA TYR A 290 3.78 4.01 -31.02
C TYR A 290 5.09 4.74 -30.73
N ALA A 291 6.23 4.26 -31.27
CA ALA A 291 7.57 4.82 -31.11
C ALA A 291 7.87 5.25 -29.66
N PRO A 292 7.81 4.36 -28.66
CA PRO A 292 8.04 4.74 -27.26
C PRO A 292 9.45 5.30 -27.07
N GLN A 293 9.52 6.48 -26.44
CA GLN A 293 10.77 7.14 -26.09
C GLN A 293 10.84 7.33 -24.58
N GLU A 294 11.80 6.67 -23.93
CA GLU A 294 12.03 6.83 -22.51
C GLU A 294 12.44 8.28 -22.20
N PHE A 295 11.74 8.92 -21.26
CA PHE A 295 12.11 10.22 -20.73
C PHE A 295 12.30 10.22 -19.20
N LYS A 296 11.83 9.19 -18.49
CA LYS A 296 12.10 8.94 -17.09
C LYS A 296 12.43 7.46 -16.87
N PRO A 297 13.56 7.16 -16.21
CA PRO A 297 14.64 8.06 -15.73
C PRO A 297 15.46 8.68 -16.85
N GLY A 298 15.38 8.18 -18.08
CA GLY A 298 16.18 8.54 -19.24
C GLY A 298 17.19 7.45 -19.62
N PRO A 299 17.57 7.37 -20.91
CA PRO A 299 18.33 6.26 -21.48
C PRO A 299 19.81 6.21 -21.05
N ASP A 300 20.33 7.27 -20.40
CA ASP A 300 21.75 7.40 -20.04
C ASP A 300 22.17 6.50 -18.88
N PHE A 301 21.23 6.11 -18.01
CA PHE A 301 21.50 5.20 -16.91
C PHE A 301 21.59 3.76 -17.42
N ARG A 302 22.82 3.17 -17.46
CA ARG A 302 23.07 1.85 -18.05
C ARG A 302 23.77 0.88 -17.08
N THR A 303 24.62 1.38 -16.19
CA THR A 303 25.33 0.58 -15.19
C THR A 303 24.41 0.19 -14.03
N ASP A 304 24.76 -0.83 -13.27
CA ASP A 304 23.98 -1.26 -12.09
C ASP A 304 23.83 -0.13 -11.07
N ASP A 305 24.93 0.55 -10.73
CA ASP A 305 24.92 1.67 -9.78
C ASP A 305 24.11 2.86 -10.32
N GLY A 306 24.26 3.15 -11.61
CA GLY A 306 23.49 4.20 -12.28
C GLY A 306 21.97 3.91 -12.26
N LEU A 307 21.59 2.67 -12.55
CA LEU A 307 20.19 2.23 -12.49
C LEU A 307 19.64 2.22 -11.07
N ALA A 308 20.42 1.75 -10.09
CA ALA A 308 20.02 1.78 -8.69
C ALA A 308 19.82 3.22 -8.19
N LYS A 309 20.70 4.15 -8.57
CA LYS A 309 20.53 5.59 -8.30
C LYS A 309 19.28 6.13 -8.96
N ALA A 310 19.09 5.89 -10.26
CA ALA A 310 17.92 6.31 -11.00
C ALA A 310 16.62 5.76 -10.40
N ALA A 311 16.63 4.51 -9.93
CA ALA A 311 15.51 3.91 -9.22
C ALA A 311 15.15 4.70 -7.95
N GLY A 312 16.14 5.18 -7.19
CA GLY A 312 15.92 6.06 -6.04
C GLY A 312 15.31 7.41 -6.44
N ASP A 313 15.76 7.99 -7.57
CA ASP A 313 15.32 9.30 -8.04
C ASP A 313 13.86 9.30 -8.57
N ILE A 314 13.43 8.21 -9.22
CA ILE A 314 12.06 8.07 -9.76
C ILE A 314 11.13 7.25 -8.86
N GLY A 315 11.67 6.68 -7.79
CA GLY A 315 10.96 5.81 -6.88
C GLY A 315 10.00 6.56 -5.96
N THR A 316 8.84 5.99 -5.73
CA THR A 316 7.86 6.50 -4.76
C THR A 316 7.12 5.34 -4.10
N THR A 317 6.54 5.58 -2.94
CA THR A 317 5.63 4.61 -2.32
C THR A 317 4.45 4.30 -3.25
N ILE A 318 4.01 3.04 -3.27
CA ILE A 318 2.71 2.68 -3.86
C ILE A 318 1.61 2.55 -2.78
N PHE A 319 1.89 3.08 -1.58
CA PHE A 319 0.96 3.13 -0.46
C PHE A 319 0.59 1.74 0.09
N HIS A 320 1.59 0.87 0.20
CA HIS A 320 1.46 -0.48 0.77
C HIS A 320 2.23 -0.68 2.09
N PRO A 321 2.29 0.31 3.03
CA PRO A 321 3.07 0.16 4.24
C PRO A 321 2.50 -0.94 5.15
N VAL A 322 3.39 -1.81 5.66
CA VAL A 322 3.04 -2.95 6.52
C VAL A 322 4.12 -3.22 7.57
N GLY A 323 3.85 -4.11 8.51
CA GLY A 323 4.87 -4.80 9.30
C GLY A 323 5.27 -4.16 10.62
N THR A 324 4.81 -2.96 10.93
CA THR A 324 5.25 -2.14 12.09
C THR A 324 4.72 -2.57 13.46
N CYS A 325 3.82 -3.56 13.50
CA CYS A 325 3.37 -4.28 14.69
C CYS A 325 3.40 -5.79 14.42
N LYS A 326 4.53 -6.28 13.91
CA LYS A 326 4.75 -7.61 13.35
C LYS A 326 4.17 -8.72 14.22
N MET A 327 3.41 -9.64 13.61
CA MET A 327 2.98 -10.87 14.23
C MET A 327 4.14 -11.87 14.36
N GLY A 328 4.23 -12.57 15.48
CA GLY A 328 5.23 -13.60 15.69
C GLY A 328 5.12 -14.28 17.04
N LEU A 329 6.02 -15.22 17.32
CA LEU A 329 6.09 -15.93 18.59
C LEU A 329 6.61 -15.00 19.72
N ALA A 330 6.26 -15.29 20.95
CA ALA A 330 6.76 -14.55 22.12
C ALA A 330 8.29 -14.58 22.27
N THR A 331 8.96 -15.57 21.67
CA THR A 331 10.43 -15.67 21.60
C THR A 331 11.07 -14.74 20.58
N ASP A 332 10.29 -14.24 19.62
CA ASP A 332 10.76 -13.23 18.65
C ASP A 332 10.65 -11.83 19.27
N ARG A 333 11.79 -11.25 19.64
CA ARG A 333 11.86 -9.90 20.23
C ARG A 333 11.31 -8.78 19.35
N ALA A 334 11.20 -9.01 18.05
CA ALA A 334 10.62 -8.07 17.10
C ALA A 334 9.10 -8.28 16.90
N ALA A 335 8.51 -9.33 17.50
CA ALA A 335 7.07 -9.53 17.44
C ALA A 335 6.33 -8.58 18.40
N VAL A 336 5.23 -8.01 17.91
CA VAL A 336 4.35 -7.12 18.68
C VAL A 336 3.06 -7.83 19.04
N VAL A 337 2.52 -8.67 18.16
CA VAL A 337 1.30 -9.42 18.40
C VAL A 337 1.51 -10.92 18.20
N ASP A 338 0.68 -11.71 18.90
CA ASP A 338 0.62 -13.18 18.74
C ASP A 338 -0.25 -13.58 17.52
N SER A 339 -0.36 -14.88 17.27
CA SER A 339 -1.20 -15.44 16.18
C SER A 339 -2.72 -15.19 16.38
N ARG A 340 -3.13 -14.70 17.54
CA ARG A 340 -4.49 -14.25 17.84
C ARG A 340 -4.62 -12.74 17.78
N LEU A 341 -3.58 -12.05 17.29
CA LEU A 341 -3.50 -10.60 17.12
C LEU A 341 -3.49 -9.81 18.45
N ARG A 342 -3.22 -10.47 19.58
CA ARG A 342 -3.11 -9.84 20.91
C ARG A 342 -1.70 -9.29 21.09
N VAL A 343 -1.60 -8.09 21.65
CA VAL A 343 -0.31 -7.45 21.96
C VAL A 343 0.41 -8.27 23.04
N HIS A 344 1.63 -8.68 22.76
CA HIS A 344 2.43 -9.47 23.71
C HIS A 344 2.60 -8.75 25.04
N GLY A 345 2.37 -9.47 26.14
CA GLY A 345 2.53 -8.98 27.51
C GLY A 345 1.47 -7.98 27.99
N LEU A 346 0.46 -7.66 27.17
CA LEU A 346 -0.67 -6.84 27.54
C LEU A 346 -1.99 -7.61 27.43
N GLU A 347 -2.94 -7.23 28.27
CA GLU A 347 -4.27 -7.81 28.28
C GLU A 347 -5.28 -6.89 27.59
N ARG A 348 -6.28 -7.48 26.94
CA ARG A 348 -7.41 -6.76 26.31
C ARG A 348 -6.99 -5.72 25.27
N LEU A 349 -5.88 -5.97 24.58
CA LEU A 349 -5.39 -5.12 23.49
C LEU A 349 -5.01 -5.97 22.29
N ARG A 350 -5.55 -5.62 21.11
CA ARG A 350 -5.21 -6.22 19.83
C ARG A 350 -4.81 -5.18 18.82
N VAL A 351 -4.06 -5.62 17.81
CA VAL A 351 -3.84 -4.87 16.57
C VAL A 351 -4.37 -5.70 15.40
N VAL A 352 -5.28 -5.11 14.60
CA VAL A 352 -5.99 -5.82 13.53
C VAL A 352 -5.95 -4.95 12.27
N ASP A 353 -4.79 -4.84 11.66
CA ASP A 353 -4.55 -4.09 10.42
C ASP A 353 -3.27 -4.56 9.71
N ALA A 354 -2.85 -3.86 8.65
CA ALA A 354 -1.67 -4.20 7.86
C ALA A 354 -0.35 -4.20 8.66
N SER A 355 -0.30 -3.51 9.81
CA SER A 355 0.93 -3.47 10.63
C SER A 355 1.36 -4.84 11.17
N ILE A 356 0.42 -5.79 11.25
CA ILE A 356 0.72 -7.12 11.80
C ILE A 356 1.46 -8.05 10.83
N MET A 357 1.53 -7.72 9.55
CA MET A 357 2.18 -8.58 8.55
C MET A 357 3.66 -8.78 8.86
N PRO A 358 4.15 -10.02 9.03
CA PRO A 358 5.58 -10.28 9.27
C PRO A 358 6.43 -9.89 8.07
N THR A 359 5.93 -10.19 6.87
CA THR A 359 6.46 -9.80 5.57
C THR A 359 5.35 -9.25 4.70
N ILE A 360 5.69 -8.31 3.82
CA ILE A 360 4.76 -7.76 2.86
C ILE A 360 4.27 -8.85 1.89
N THR A 361 3.01 -8.81 1.50
CA THR A 361 2.41 -9.76 0.56
C THR A 361 2.88 -9.50 -0.88
N SER A 362 2.82 -10.54 -1.73
CA SER A 362 3.27 -10.46 -3.13
C SER A 362 2.19 -9.86 -4.03
N GLY A 363 1.85 -8.60 -3.81
CA GLY A 363 0.84 -7.82 -4.54
C GLY A 363 0.23 -6.72 -3.67
N ASN A 364 -0.87 -6.14 -4.12
CA ASN A 364 -1.57 -5.07 -3.43
C ASN A 364 -2.04 -5.49 -2.02
N THR A 365 -1.85 -4.62 -1.03
CA THR A 365 -2.08 -4.94 0.39
C THR A 365 -3.53 -4.77 0.86
N ASN A 366 -4.44 -4.24 0.04
CA ASN A 366 -5.83 -4.00 0.46
C ASN A 366 -6.61 -5.30 0.75
N SER A 367 -6.55 -6.29 -0.13
CA SER A 367 -7.25 -7.57 0.07
C SER A 367 -6.69 -8.37 1.25
N PRO A 368 -5.35 -8.50 1.43
CA PRO A 368 -4.79 -9.09 2.65
C PRO A 368 -5.20 -8.36 3.93
N THR A 369 -5.32 -7.02 3.92
CA THR A 369 -5.80 -6.26 5.09
C THR A 369 -7.27 -6.57 5.40
N LEU A 370 -8.11 -6.70 4.39
CA LEU A 370 -9.51 -7.13 4.59
C LEU A 370 -9.58 -8.56 5.16
N MET A 371 -8.73 -9.46 4.68
CA MET A 371 -8.62 -10.83 5.21
C MET A 371 -8.16 -10.84 6.68
N ILE A 372 -7.19 -10.00 7.05
CA ILE A 372 -6.76 -9.82 8.44
C ILE A 372 -7.93 -9.36 9.31
N ALA A 373 -8.72 -8.40 8.85
CA ALA A 373 -9.88 -7.89 9.59
C ALA A 373 -10.97 -8.95 9.75
N GLU A 374 -11.27 -9.72 8.72
CA GLU A 374 -12.23 -10.83 8.75
C GLU A 374 -11.77 -11.91 9.73
N ARG A 375 -10.51 -12.37 9.59
CA ARG A 375 -9.93 -13.35 10.50
C ARG A 375 -9.86 -12.87 11.95
N GLY A 376 -9.49 -11.61 12.16
CA GLY A 376 -9.47 -10.97 13.47
C GLY A 376 -10.86 -10.97 14.12
N SER A 377 -11.88 -10.65 13.34
CA SER A 377 -13.27 -10.68 13.79
C SER A 377 -13.71 -12.09 14.23
N ASP A 378 -13.32 -13.12 13.49
CA ASP A 378 -13.60 -14.52 13.85
C ASP A 378 -12.90 -14.94 15.14
N LEU A 379 -11.63 -14.57 15.31
CA LEU A 379 -10.87 -14.85 16.53
C LEU A 379 -11.52 -14.22 17.77
N ILE A 380 -11.93 -12.96 17.68
CA ILE A 380 -12.62 -12.22 18.73
C ILE A 380 -13.94 -12.90 19.09
N ARG A 381 -14.75 -13.25 18.08
CA ARG A 381 -16.04 -13.94 18.30
C ARG A 381 -15.88 -15.32 18.91
N ALA A 382 -14.89 -16.09 18.48
CA ALA A 382 -14.61 -17.43 19.02
C ALA A 382 -14.19 -17.38 20.49
N GLU A 383 -13.37 -16.38 20.90
CA GLU A 383 -12.98 -16.21 22.30
C GLU A 383 -14.16 -15.79 23.17
N ARG A 384 -15.02 -14.92 22.69
CA ARG A 384 -16.24 -14.54 23.42
C ARG A 384 -17.18 -15.70 23.70
N ARG A 385 -17.37 -16.61 22.71
CA ARG A 385 -18.21 -17.81 22.87
C ARG A 385 -17.65 -18.81 23.92
N ARG A 386 -16.33 -18.78 24.18
CA ARG A 386 -15.69 -19.65 25.16
C ARG A 386 -15.68 -19.06 26.56
N ALA A 387 -15.86 -17.75 26.67
CA ALA A 387 -15.84 -17.03 27.96
C ALA A 387 -17.25 -16.78 28.57
N GLY A 388 -18.30 -17.00 27.83
CA GLY A 388 -19.72 -16.99 28.27
C GLY A 388 -20.32 -18.36 28.18
#